data_86acbd4329bec035dc8d60e7d86843b5
#
_entry.id   86acbd4329bec035dc8d60e7d86843b5
#
_cell.length_a   1.000
_cell.length_b   1.000
_cell.length_c   1.000
_cell.angle_alpha   90.00
_cell.angle_beta   90.00
_cell.angle_gamma   90.00
#
_symmetry.space_group_name_H-M   'P 1'
#
loop_
_entity.id
_entity.type
_entity.pdbx_description
1 polymer ?
#
loop_
_entity_poly.entity_id
_entity_poly.type
_entity_poly.pdbx_seq_one_letter_code
_entity_poly.pdbx_strand_id
1 'polypeptide(L)'
;MSETIKFDQDRLTKVTSLLVSQSRPADENSPYYELARKYNIKVDFRAFIQIDGVSYKEFRKQKIAILDHTAVIFTSRNAIDHFFRICTEGRIEVPATMKYFCISEQTANYLQKYIVIRKRKIFAGTKTAAELIELMRKHKKEKFLYPCSDVRKNDIPEFADTEEFHFTEATMYQTGSADLSDLTEVFYDIIAFFSPSGIKSLFDNFPDFKQNATRIAAFGPTTAKAVENAGLVLDIQAPLPNAPSMTGALELYIKKANNA
;
A
#
# COMPACT_ATOMS: atom_id res chain seq x y z
N MET A 1 -27.62 -19.15 7.53
CA MET A 1 -28.24 -18.69 6.25
C MET A 1 -27.18 -17.88 5.52
N SER A 2 -26.76 -18.33 4.33
CA SER A 2 -25.77 -17.57 3.53
C SER A 2 -26.46 -16.34 3.00
N GLU A 3 -26.07 -15.16 3.45
CA GLU A 3 -26.50 -13.91 2.80
C GLU A 3 -26.07 -13.96 1.33
N THR A 4 -27.06 -14.03 0.47
CA THR A 4 -26.85 -13.97 -0.97
C THR A 4 -26.43 -12.54 -1.31
N ILE A 5 -25.20 -12.36 -1.79
CA ILE A 5 -24.69 -11.08 -2.24
C ILE A 5 -25.62 -10.53 -3.34
N LYS A 6 -26.24 -9.39 -3.07
CA LYS A 6 -27.09 -8.70 -4.05
C LYS A 6 -26.23 -7.69 -4.82
N PHE A 7 -25.98 -7.99 -6.09
CA PHE A 7 -25.45 -6.98 -7.03
C PHE A 7 -26.62 -6.21 -7.66
N ASP A 8 -26.38 -4.97 -8.00
CA ASP A 8 -27.34 -4.16 -8.74
C ASP A 8 -27.63 -4.80 -10.11
N GLN A 9 -28.89 -5.13 -10.38
CA GLN A 9 -29.29 -5.85 -11.58
C GLN A 9 -29.07 -5.00 -12.85
N ASP A 10 -29.28 -3.69 -12.75
CA ASP A 10 -29.11 -2.76 -13.88
C ASP A 10 -27.65 -2.61 -14.30
N ARG A 11 -26.72 -2.97 -13.41
CA ARG A 11 -25.28 -2.93 -13.67
C ARG A 11 -24.64 -4.30 -13.93
N LEU A 12 -25.44 -5.36 -13.87
CA LEU A 12 -25.01 -6.73 -14.23
C LEU A 12 -24.96 -6.90 -15.76
N THR A 13 -24.00 -6.23 -16.39
CA THR A 13 -23.77 -6.36 -17.84
C THR A 13 -22.51 -7.17 -18.10
N LYS A 14 -22.42 -7.76 -19.30
CA LYS A 14 -21.28 -8.62 -19.69
C LYS A 14 -19.94 -7.94 -19.41
N VAL A 15 -19.01 -8.72 -18.85
CA VAL A 15 -17.65 -8.30 -18.54
C VAL A 15 -16.70 -8.97 -19.52
N THR A 16 -15.86 -8.17 -20.17
CA THR A 16 -14.84 -8.60 -21.13
C THR A 16 -13.45 -8.06 -20.77
N SER A 17 -13.39 -7.01 -19.93
CA SER A 17 -12.15 -6.35 -19.56
C SER A 17 -12.13 -5.93 -18.08
N LEU A 18 -10.97 -6.10 -17.44
CA LEU A 18 -10.69 -5.75 -16.05
C LEU A 18 -9.36 -5.01 -15.97
N LEU A 19 -9.37 -3.83 -15.36
CA LEU A 19 -8.16 -3.12 -14.97
C LEU A 19 -7.93 -3.29 -13.46
N VAL A 20 -6.76 -3.77 -13.09
CA VAL A 20 -6.30 -3.88 -11.70
C VAL A 20 -5.36 -2.72 -11.40
N SER A 21 -5.73 -1.86 -10.44
CA SER A 21 -4.97 -0.63 -10.11
C SER A 21 -3.68 -0.89 -9.33
N GLN A 22 -3.02 -2.00 -9.60
CA GLN A 22 -1.75 -2.42 -9.02
C GLN A 22 -0.75 -2.82 -10.11
N SER A 23 0.53 -2.91 -9.75
CA SER A 23 1.55 -3.47 -10.64
C SER A 23 1.24 -4.92 -10.99
N ARG A 24 1.65 -5.32 -12.19
CA ARG A 24 1.51 -6.70 -12.65
C ARG A 24 2.16 -7.66 -11.65
N PRO A 25 1.48 -8.74 -11.23
CA PRO A 25 2.08 -9.78 -10.40
C PRO A 25 3.30 -10.40 -11.09
N ALA A 26 4.36 -10.62 -10.32
CA ALA A 26 5.54 -11.33 -10.81
C ALA A 26 5.30 -12.85 -10.92
N ASP A 27 4.32 -13.39 -10.18
CA ASP A 27 3.95 -14.79 -10.20
C ASP A 27 2.97 -15.06 -11.36
N GLU A 28 3.37 -15.95 -12.26
CA GLU A 28 2.55 -16.39 -13.39
C GLU A 28 1.33 -17.21 -12.96
N ASN A 29 1.31 -17.73 -11.72
CA ASN A 29 0.17 -18.43 -11.13
C ASN A 29 -0.80 -17.48 -10.39
N SER A 30 -0.69 -16.18 -10.62
CA SER A 30 -1.61 -15.23 -10.00
C SER A 30 -3.07 -15.59 -10.30
N PRO A 31 -3.98 -15.56 -9.29
CA PRO A 31 -5.41 -15.83 -9.46
C PRO A 31 -6.09 -14.94 -10.50
N TYR A 32 -5.53 -13.78 -10.82
CA TYR A 32 -6.03 -12.93 -11.90
C TYR A 32 -5.87 -13.55 -13.28
N TYR A 33 -4.76 -14.28 -13.52
CA TYR A 33 -4.58 -14.98 -14.79
C TYR A 33 -5.49 -16.20 -14.92
N GLU A 34 -5.81 -16.86 -13.81
CA GLU A 34 -6.82 -17.93 -13.78
C GLU A 34 -8.21 -17.36 -14.11
N LEU A 35 -8.56 -16.22 -13.50
CA LEU A 35 -9.82 -15.52 -13.78
C LEU A 35 -9.92 -15.13 -15.26
N ALA A 36 -8.84 -14.57 -15.83
CA ALA A 36 -8.77 -14.21 -17.24
C ALA A 36 -9.05 -15.41 -18.15
N ARG A 37 -8.38 -16.54 -17.91
CA ARG A 37 -8.57 -17.78 -18.70
C ARG A 37 -9.96 -18.36 -18.54
N LYS A 38 -10.47 -18.44 -17.30
CA LYS A 38 -11.74 -19.08 -16.98
C LYS A 38 -12.94 -18.40 -17.61
N TYR A 39 -12.91 -17.06 -17.67
CA TYR A 39 -14.04 -16.27 -18.17
C TYR A 39 -13.78 -15.62 -19.54
N ASN A 40 -12.63 -15.91 -20.14
CA ASN A 40 -12.18 -15.33 -21.40
C ASN A 40 -12.27 -13.80 -21.41
N ILE A 41 -11.71 -13.16 -20.36
CA ILE A 41 -11.66 -11.71 -20.19
C ILE A 41 -10.22 -11.21 -20.28
N LYS A 42 -10.06 -9.98 -20.75
CA LYS A 42 -8.79 -9.27 -20.72
C LYS A 42 -8.55 -8.73 -19.31
N VAL A 43 -7.39 -9.02 -18.72
CA VAL A 43 -6.98 -8.46 -17.42
C VAL A 43 -5.69 -7.67 -17.61
N ASP A 44 -5.78 -6.37 -17.39
CA ASP A 44 -4.64 -5.46 -17.42
C ASP A 44 -4.28 -4.99 -16.00
N PHE A 45 -2.99 -4.70 -15.80
CA PHE A 45 -2.45 -4.19 -14.55
C PHE A 45 -1.78 -2.85 -14.79
N ARG A 46 -2.17 -1.85 -14.02
CA ARG A 46 -1.54 -0.53 -14.06
C ARG A 46 -1.46 0.03 -12.65
N ALA A 47 -0.23 0.25 -12.15
CA ALA A 47 -0.08 0.91 -10.86
C ALA A 47 -0.65 2.33 -10.96
N PHE A 48 -1.63 2.66 -10.13
CA PHE A 48 -2.25 3.98 -10.05
C PHE A 48 -1.50 4.91 -9.10
N ILE A 49 -0.69 4.33 -8.23
CA ILE A 49 0.14 5.08 -7.28
C ILE A 49 1.60 4.77 -7.52
N GLN A 50 2.43 5.76 -7.31
CA GLN A 50 3.88 5.63 -7.30
C GLN A 50 4.44 6.11 -5.96
N ILE A 51 5.64 5.66 -5.66
CA ILE A 51 6.36 6.09 -4.46
C ILE A 51 7.56 6.90 -4.90
N ASP A 52 7.51 8.20 -4.57
CA ASP A 52 8.54 9.15 -4.91
C ASP A 52 9.41 9.46 -3.70
N GLY A 53 10.72 9.35 -3.86
CA GLY A 53 11.66 9.70 -2.80
C GLY A 53 11.72 11.21 -2.58
N VAL A 54 11.58 11.65 -1.33
CA VAL A 54 11.91 13.04 -0.96
C VAL A 54 13.40 13.30 -1.21
N SER A 55 13.75 14.36 -1.93
CA SER A 55 15.15 14.70 -2.16
C SER A 55 15.88 15.03 -0.85
N TYR A 56 17.19 14.82 -0.79
CA TYR A 56 17.98 15.20 0.40
C TYR A 56 17.84 16.69 0.75
N LYS A 57 17.75 17.55 -0.27
CA LYS A 57 17.51 18.99 -0.08
C LYS A 57 16.20 19.26 0.65
N GLU A 58 15.14 18.53 0.30
CA GLU A 58 13.82 18.65 0.93
C GLU A 58 13.83 18.04 2.34
N PHE A 59 14.45 16.85 2.50
CA PHE A 59 14.62 16.21 3.80
C PHE A 59 15.30 17.12 4.82
N ARG A 60 16.33 17.88 4.42
CA ARG A 60 17.01 18.83 5.31
C ARG A 60 16.09 19.91 5.90
N LYS A 61 15.00 20.26 5.23
CA LYS A 61 14.02 21.23 5.76
C LYS A 61 13.30 20.71 7.02
N GLN A 62 13.24 19.41 7.21
CA GLN A 62 12.68 18.80 8.42
C GLN A 62 13.57 18.98 9.65
N LYS A 63 14.82 19.43 9.48
CA LYS A 63 15.81 19.67 10.56
C LYS A 63 16.07 18.43 11.43
N ILE A 64 16.02 17.24 10.84
CA ILE A 64 16.25 15.97 11.52
C ILE A 64 17.70 15.56 11.33
N ALA A 65 18.42 15.37 12.46
CA ALA A 65 19.77 14.82 12.47
C ALA A 65 19.70 13.30 12.67
N ILE A 66 19.93 12.52 11.62
CA ILE A 66 19.85 11.05 11.66
C ILE A 66 20.78 10.47 12.73
N LEU A 67 21.98 11.04 12.88
CA LEU A 67 23.01 10.55 13.81
C LEU A 67 22.69 10.84 15.30
N ASP A 68 21.71 11.68 15.60
CA ASP A 68 21.25 11.91 16.98
C ASP A 68 20.39 10.75 17.50
N HIS A 69 20.02 9.81 16.63
CA HIS A 69 19.20 8.65 16.96
C HIS A 69 20.06 7.41 17.17
N THR A 70 19.57 6.50 18.00
CA THR A 70 20.26 5.24 18.34
C THR A 70 19.56 4.02 17.75
N ALA A 71 18.33 4.21 17.29
CA ALA A 71 17.49 3.16 16.70
C ALA A 71 16.68 3.69 15.51
N VAL A 72 16.43 2.84 14.51
CA VAL A 72 15.58 3.15 13.36
C VAL A 72 14.46 2.13 13.26
N ILE A 73 13.23 2.60 13.01
CA ILE A 73 12.04 1.76 12.85
C ILE A 73 11.72 1.62 11.37
N PHE A 74 11.59 0.38 10.90
CA PHE A 74 11.22 0.08 9.53
C PHE A 74 9.93 -0.73 9.43
N THR A 75 8.90 -0.14 8.83
CA THR A 75 7.61 -0.77 8.59
C THR A 75 7.44 -1.27 7.15
N SER A 76 8.37 -0.97 6.26
CA SER A 76 8.35 -1.39 4.86
C SER A 76 9.74 -1.44 4.24
N ARG A 77 9.87 -2.12 3.09
CA ARG A 77 11.09 -2.10 2.27
C ARG A 77 11.36 -0.70 1.72
N ASN A 78 10.31 0.04 1.35
CA ASN A 78 10.44 1.42 0.88
C ASN A 78 11.08 2.32 1.93
N ALA A 79 10.68 2.18 3.20
CA ALA A 79 11.29 2.92 4.30
C ALA A 79 12.81 2.64 4.41
N ILE A 80 13.23 1.38 4.21
CA ILE A 80 14.64 1.00 4.19
C ILE A 80 15.36 1.63 2.99
N ASP A 81 14.83 1.45 1.77
CA ASP A 81 15.44 1.97 0.55
C ASP A 81 15.63 3.49 0.62
N HIS A 82 14.59 4.21 1.06
CA HIS A 82 14.65 5.67 1.13
C HIS A 82 15.51 6.19 2.30
N PHE A 83 15.56 5.48 3.43
CA PHE A 83 16.48 5.83 4.51
C PHE A 83 17.95 5.76 4.04
N PHE A 84 18.35 4.64 3.45
CA PHE A 84 19.73 4.49 2.98
C PHE A 84 20.04 5.40 1.77
N ARG A 85 19.06 5.67 0.91
CA ARG A 85 19.21 6.67 -0.17
C ARG A 85 19.50 8.06 0.42
N ILE A 86 18.72 8.53 1.41
CA ILE A 86 18.95 9.81 2.09
C ILE A 86 20.33 9.83 2.77
N CYS A 87 20.73 8.74 3.43
CA CYS A 87 22.06 8.66 4.01
C CYS A 87 23.17 8.78 2.95
N THR A 88 23.01 8.11 1.80
CA THR A 88 23.97 8.17 0.70
C THR A 88 24.05 9.58 0.10
N GLU A 89 22.91 10.18 -0.22
CA GLU A 89 22.84 11.55 -0.77
C GLU A 89 23.43 12.59 0.21
N GLY A 90 23.21 12.38 1.52
CA GLY A 90 23.70 13.24 2.59
C GLY A 90 25.13 12.93 3.04
N ARG A 91 25.78 11.90 2.48
CA ARG A 91 27.08 11.40 2.94
C ARG A 91 27.09 11.09 4.44
N ILE A 92 26.00 10.51 4.94
CA ILE A 92 25.80 10.16 6.34
C ILE A 92 26.22 8.69 6.53
N GLU A 93 27.27 8.46 7.30
CA GLU A 93 27.69 7.11 7.67
C GLU A 93 26.90 6.62 8.89
N VAL A 94 26.02 5.65 8.66
CA VAL A 94 25.21 5.07 9.73
C VAL A 94 26.11 4.25 10.67
N PRO A 95 26.17 4.60 11.98
CA PRO A 95 27.12 3.97 12.89
C PRO A 95 26.79 2.49 13.09
N ALA A 96 27.84 1.66 13.23
CA ALA A 96 27.68 0.23 13.49
C ALA A 96 26.96 -0.06 14.84
N THR A 97 26.73 0.93 15.68
CA THR A 97 25.95 0.85 16.93
C THR A 97 24.46 0.97 16.72
N MET A 98 24.02 1.49 15.57
CA MET A 98 22.59 1.66 15.25
C MET A 98 21.81 0.35 15.41
N LYS A 99 20.66 0.45 16.05
CA LYS A 99 19.70 -0.64 16.19
C LYS A 99 18.58 -0.50 15.17
N TYR A 100 17.98 -1.61 14.76
CA TYR A 100 16.93 -1.64 13.75
C TYR A 100 15.72 -2.41 14.28
N PHE A 101 14.58 -1.76 14.26
CA PHE A 101 13.29 -2.31 14.66
C PHE A 101 12.42 -2.50 13.43
N CYS A 102 12.14 -3.74 13.07
CA CYS A 102 11.45 -4.08 11.83
C CYS A 102 10.08 -4.67 12.13
N ILE A 103 9.07 -4.28 11.34
CA ILE A 103 7.69 -4.78 11.50
C ILE A 103 7.58 -6.29 11.31
N SER A 104 8.51 -6.89 10.54
CA SER A 104 8.53 -8.32 10.25
C SER A 104 9.94 -8.83 9.96
N GLU A 105 10.12 -10.15 10.06
CA GLU A 105 11.38 -10.80 9.64
C GLU A 105 11.72 -10.55 8.16
N GLN A 106 10.72 -10.49 7.28
CA GLN A 106 10.95 -10.18 5.87
C GLN A 106 11.56 -8.78 5.68
N THR A 107 11.08 -7.79 6.47
CA THR A 107 11.63 -6.43 6.47
C THR A 107 13.04 -6.43 7.05
N ALA A 108 13.27 -7.17 8.14
CA ALA A 108 14.59 -7.30 8.75
C ALA A 108 15.61 -7.97 7.81
N ASN A 109 15.21 -9.02 7.10
CA ASN A 109 16.05 -9.68 6.13
C ASN A 109 16.41 -8.77 4.94
N TYR A 110 15.53 -7.87 4.55
CA TYR A 110 15.77 -6.91 3.47
C TYR A 110 16.91 -5.92 3.78
N LEU A 111 17.20 -5.67 5.07
CA LEU A 111 18.35 -4.85 5.50
C LEU A 111 19.70 -5.37 5.00
N GLN A 112 19.81 -6.67 4.66
CA GLN A 112 21.05 -7.25 4.10
C GLN A 112 21.53 -6.55 2.83
N LYS A 113 20.62 -5.91 2.12
CA LYS A 113 20.95 -5.09 0.94
C LYS A 113 21.88 -3.91 1.26
N TYR A 114 21.85 -3.43 2.50
CA TYR A 114 22.52 -2.20 2.91
C TYR A 114 23.54 -2.36 4.03
N ILE A 115 23.36 -3.34 4.90
CA ILE A 115 24.21 -3.55 6.07
C ILE A 115 24.56 -5.01 6.29
N VAL A 116 25.68 -5.24 6.97
CA VAL A 116 26.00 -6.57 7.51
C VAL A 116 25.12 -6.83 8.73
N ILE A 117 24.27 -7.85 8.64
CA ILE A 117 23.33 -8.20 9.71
C ILE A 117 24.07 -8.66 10.97
N ARG A 118 23.73 -8.01 12.08
CA ARG A 118 24.16 -8.42 13.43
C ARG A 118 22.93 -8.71 14.28
N LYS A 119 22.61 -9.98 14.52
CA LYS A 119 21.39 -10.45 15.21
C LYS A 119 21.03 -9.65 16.46
N ARG A 120 22.01 -9.29 17.30
CA ARG A 120 21.79 -8.54 18.55
C ARG A 120 21.35 -7.06 18.35
N LYS A 121 21.30 -6.56 17.12
CA LYS A 121 20.93 -5.17 16.79
C LYS A 121 19.69 -5.08 15.92
N ILE A 122 19.12 -6.20 15.53
CA ILE A 122 17.92 -6.26 14.72
C ILE A 122 16.83 -6.92 15.52
N PHE A 123 15.71 -6.22 15.67
CA PHE A 123 14.53 -6.64 16.40
C PHE A 123 13.38 -6.68 15.42
N ALA A 124 12.77 -7.84 15.21
CA ALA A 124 11.69 -8.01 14.25
C ALA A 124 10.42 -8.51 14.94
N GLY A 125 9.29 -7.87 14.64
CA GLY A 125 7.98 -8.41 14.90
C GLY A 125 7.58 -9.46 13.85
N THR A 126 6.38 -10.03 13.96
CA THR A 126 5.90 -11.00 12.95
C THR A 126 5.21 -10.31 11.79
N LYS A 127 4.36 -9.30 12.03
CA LYS A 127 3.68 -8.48 10.99
C LYS A 127 2.89 -7.29 11.54
N THR A 128 2.72 -7.16 12.85
CA THR A 128 1.81 -6.17 13.43
C THR A 128 2.54 -5.00 14.09
N ALA A 129 1.90 -3.83 14.11
CA ALA A 129 2.43 -2.68 14.86
C ALA A 129 2.50 -2.98 16.35
N ALA A 130 1.54 -3.72 16.90
CA ALA A 130 1.50 -4.08 18.33
C ALA A 130 2.75 -4.85 18.77
N GLU A 131 3.20 -5.83 18.00
CA GLU A 131 4.41 -6.60 18.31
C GLU A 131 5.67 -5.74 18.23
N LEU A 132 5.74 -4.85 17.24
CA LEU A 132 6.85 -3.91 17.11
C LEU A 132 6.90 -2.95 18.32
N ILE A 133 5.74 -2.49 18.76
CA ILE A 133 5.56 -1.66 19.95
C ILE A 133 6.08 -2.38 21.20
N GLU A 134 5.76 -3.66 21.38
CA GLU A 134 6.29 -4.45 22.51
C GLU A 134 7.82 -4.57 22.49
N LEU A 135 8.41 -4.64 21.30
CA LEU A 135 9.87 -4.60 21.16
C LEU A 135 10.45 -3.23 21.54
N MET A 136 9.78 -2.15 21.12
CA MET A 136 10.18 -0.78 21.47
C MET A 136 10.11 -0.54 22.99
N ARG A 137 9.07 -1.03 23.67
CA ARG A 137 8.94 -0.92 25.14
C ARG A 137 10.15 -1.47 25.90
N LYS A 138 10.69 -2.60 25.45
CA LYS A 138 11.90 -3.22 26.03
C LYS A 138 13.17 -2.38 25.82
N HIS A 139 13.08 -1.39 24.94
CA HIS A 139 14.19 -0.52 24.53
C HIS A 139 13.88 0.97 24.69
N LYS A 140 13.05 1.36 25.68
CA LYS A 140 12.54 2.73 25.87
C LYS A 140 13.64 3.81 25.98
N LYS A 141 14.87 3.43 26.30
CA LYS A 141 16.01 4.36 26.37
C LYS A 141 16.59 4.75 25.00
N GLU A 142 16.19 4.08 23.95
CA GLU A 142 16.66 4.40 22.59
C GLU A 142 15.98 5.66 22.07
N LYS A 143 16.69 6.38 21.21
CA LYS A 143 16.15 7.50 20.43
C LYS A 143 15.74 6.96 19.07
N PHE A 144 14.46 6.85 18.85
CA PHE A 144 13.90 6.23 17.66
C PHE A 144 13.73 7.22 16.52
N LEU A 145 14.26 6.90 15.36
CA LEU A 145 13.93 7.53 14.08
C LEU A 145 12.94 6.64 13.33
N TYR A 146 11.87 7.22 12.81
CA TYR A 146 10.84 6.52 12.04
C TYR A 146 10.77 7.05 10.61
N PRO A 147 11.56 6.47 9.66
CA PRO A 147 11.42 6.74 8.24
C PRO A 147 10.05 6.31 7.74
N CYS A 148 9.28 7.24 7.22
CA CYS A 148 7.89 7.00 6.81
C CYS A 148 7.52 7.73 5.52
N SER A 149 6.34 7.40 4.98
CA SER A 149 5.68 8.18 3.94
C SER A 149 4.91 9.35 4.57
N ASP A 150 4.57 10.33 3.74
CA ASP A 150 3.58 11.36 4.04
C ASP A 150 2.20 10.75 4.38
N VAL A 151 1.84 9.65 3.71
CA VAL A 151 0.63 8.85 3.99
C VAL A 151 1.02 7.58 4.74
N ARG A 152 0.71 7.51 6.02
CA ARG A 152 1.03 6.38 6.90
C ARG A 152 -0.07 6.10 7.91
N LYS A 153 -0.01 4.93 8.55
CA LYS A 153 -0.82 4.62 9.73
C LYS A 153 -0.26 5.32 10.97
N ASN A 154 -1.12 5.68 11.88
CA ASN A 154 -0.77 6.40 13.10
C ASN A 154 -0.47 5.50 14.32
N ASP A 155 -0.67 4.20 14.23
CA ASP A 155 -0.54 3.27 15.35
C ASP A 155 0.78 3.43 16.12
N ILE A 156 1.91 3.57 15.42
CA ILE A 156 3.25 3.71 16.04
C ILE A 156 3.48 5.13 16.56
N PRO A 157 3.20 6.22 15.79
CA PRO A 157 3.31 7.58 16.30
C PRO A 157 2.44 7.85 17.54
N GLU A 158 1.16 7.48 17.52
CA GLU A 158 0.24 7.66 18.65
C GLU A 158 0.72 6.92 19.90
N PHE A 159 1.22 5.70 19.72
CA PHE A 159 1.83 4.95 20.82
C PHE A 159 3.07 5.64 21.37
N ALA A 160 3.97 6.09 20.51
CA ALA A 160 5.22 6.73 20.90
C ALA A 160 4.99 8.03 21.67
N ASP A 161 3.98 8.81 21.26
CA ASP A 161 3.54 10.03 21.95
C ASP A 161 2.92 9.71 23.31
N THR A 162 1.98 8.76 23.36
CA THR A 162 1.29 8.35 24.59
C THR A 162 2.24 7.83 25.67
N GLU A 163 3.27 7.11 25.31
CA GLU A 163 4.24 6.54 26.25
C GLU A 163 5.54 7.37 26.38
N GLU A 164 5.56 8.58 25.83
CA GLU A 164 6.68 9.53 25.93
C GLU A 164 8.03 8.94 25.48
N PHE A 165 8.05 8.32 24.30
CA PHE A 165 9.29 7.86 23.68
C PHE A 165 10.09 9.01 23.09
N HIS A 166 11.42 8.91 23.11
CA HIS A 166 12.25 9.72 22.23
C HIS A 166 12.05 9.25 20.78
N PHE A 167 11.10 9.86 20.10
CA PHE A 167 10.62 9.42 18.79
C PHE A 167 10.58 10.59 17.79
N THR A 168 11.12 10.38 16.61
CA THR A 168 11.14 11.37 15.53
C THR A 168 10.66 10.74 14.25
N GLU A 169 9.59 11.28 13.67
CA GLU A 169 9.13 10.91 12.33
C GLU A 169 9.96 11.63 11.28
N ALA A 170 10.33 10.89 10.23
CA ALA A 170 11.11 11.40 9.12
C ALA A 170 10.44 11.04 7.80
N THR A 171 9.79 12.00 7.15
CA THR A 171 9.19 11.79 5.84
C THR A 171 10.31 11.69 4.80
N MET A 172 10.53 10.49 4.27
CA MET A 172 11.60 10.19 3.33
C MET A 172 11.10 9.82 1.93
N TYR A 173 9.81 9.57 1.78
CA TYR A 173 9.14 9.31 0.51
C TYR A 173 7.68 9.74 0.58
N GLN A 174 7.05 9.87 -0.58
CA GLN A 174 5.67 10.30 -0.73
C GLN A 174 4.92 9.32 -1.62
N THR A 175 3.63 9.17 -1.36
CA THR A 175 2.74 8.39 -2.20
C THR A 175 2.03 9.34 -3.15
N GLY A 176 2.47 9.35 -4.40
CA GLY A 176 1.91 10.18 -5.47
C GLY A 176 1.04 9.40 -6.44
N SER A 177 0.30 10.14 -7.26
CA SER A 177 -0.42 9.59 -8.39
C SER A 177 0.55 9.20 -9.50
N ALA A 178 0.43 7.99 -10.04
CA ALA A 178 1.19 7.60 -11.22
C ALA A 178 0.66 8.34 -12.46
N ASP A 179 1.50 8.49 -13.48
CA ASP A 179 1.05 8.95 -14.79
C ASP A 179 0.21 7.83 -15.45
N LEU A 180 -1.05 8.12 -15.75
CA LEU A 180 -2.01 7.24 -16.39
C LEU A 180 -2.45 7.76 -17.75
N SER A 181 -1.71 8.66 -18.38
CA SER A 181 -2.04 9.28 -19.67
C SER A 181 -2.26 8.25 -20.79
N ASP A 182 -1.62 7.08 -20.68
CA ASP A 182 -1.81 5.94 -21.56
C ASP A 182 -3.21 5.30 -21.50
N LEU A 183 -4.02 5.63 -20.50
CA LEU A 183 -5.38 5.11 -20.33
C LEU A 183 -6.49 6.07 -20.79
N THR A 184 -6.15 7.24 -21.33
CA THR A 184 -7.12 8.29 -21.68
C THR A 184 -8.20 7.80 -22.64
N GLU A 185 -7.86 6.98 -23.63
CA GLU A 185 -8.77 6.46 -24.64
C GLU A 185 -9.15 4.98 -24.40
N VAL A 186 -8.88 4.45 -23.20
CA VAL A 186 -9.10 3.04 -22.90
C VAL A 186 -10.29 2.86 -21.97
N PHE A 187 -11.23 2.02 -22.38
CA PHE A 187 -12.38 1.64 -21.56
C PHE A 187 -12.18 0.26 -20.95
N TYR A 188 -12.53 0.15 -19.66
CA TYR A 188 -12.61 -1.12 -18.95
C TYR A 188 -13.99 -1.34 -18.37
N ASP A 189 -14.49 -2.58 -18.48
CA ASP A 189 -15.76 -2.96 -17.86
C ASP A 189 -15.71 -2.90 -16.34
N ILE A 190 -14.56 -3.27 -15.77
CA ILE A 190 -14.32 -3.19 -14.31
C ILE A 190 -12.97 -2.53 -14.04
N ILE A 191 -12.93 -1.64 -13.04
CA ILE A 191 -11.69 -1.15 -12.44
C ILE A 191 -11.66 -1.56 -10.96
N ALA A 192 -10.60 -2.27 -10.55
CA ALA A 192 -10.43 -2.75 -9.18
C ALA A 192 -9.41 -1.91 -8.41
N PHE A 193 -9.87 -1.28 -7.30
CA PHE A 193 -9.08 -0.42 -6.43
C PHE A 193 -8.74 -1.10 -5.10
N PHE A 194 -7.55 -0.80 -4.55
CA PHE A 194 -7.03 -1.39 -3.32
C PHE A 194 -6.70 -0.36 -2.23
N SER A 195 -6.80 0.92 -2.56
CA SER A 195 -6.56 2.01 -1.60
C SER A 195 -7.30 3.28 -1.99
N PRO A 196 -7.58 4.17 -1.01
CA PRO A 196 -8.10 5.51 -1.28
C PRO A 196 -7.20 6.32 -2.23
N SER A 197 -5.87 6.14 -2.13
CA SER A 197 -4.91 6.82 -3.01
C SER A 197 -5.08 6.43 -4.49
N GLY A 198 -5.54 5.21 -4.77
CA GLY A 198 -5.88 4.79 -6.15
C GLY A 198 -7.06 5.56 -6.73
N ILE A 199 -8.09 5.81 -5.90
CA ILE A 199 -9.24 6.65 -6.30
C ILE A 199 -8.79 8.09 -6.54
N LYS A 200 -7.97 8.64 -5.62
CA LYS A 200 -7.38 9.98 -5.81
C LYS A 200 -6.60 10.06 -7.13
N SER A 201 -5.76 9.07 -7.42
CA SER A 201 -4.96 9.01 -8.65
C SER A 201 -5.82 8.98 -9.91
N LEU A 202 -6.98 8.29 -9.87
CA LEU A 202 -7.93 8.32 -10.99
C LEU A 202 -8.33 9.76 -11.32
N PHE A 203 -8.74 10.55 -10.31
CA PHE A 203 -9.20 11.92 -10.51
C PHE A 203 -8.05 12.92 -10.73
N ASP A 204 -6.86 12.66 -10.20
CA ASP A 204 -5.68 13.48 -10.51
C ASP A 204 -5.30 13.40 -12.01
N ASN A 205 -5.48 12.21 -12.62
CA ASN A 205 -5.19 11.99 -14.03
C ASN A 205 -6.39 12.31 -14.94
N PHE A 206 -7.60 12.05 -14.47
CA PHE A 206 -8.85 12.21 -15.21
C PHE A 206 -9.87 13.01 -14.37
N PRO A 207 -9.70 14.35 -14.26
CA PRO A 207 -10.59 15.19 -13.43
C PRO A 207 -12.07 15.09 -13.82
N ASP A 208 -12.35 14.88 -15.09
CA ASP A 208 -13.71 14.77 -15.64
C ASP A 208 -14.19 13.32 -15.76
N PHE A 209 -13.55 12.38 -15.09
CA PHE A 209 -13.92 10.96 -15.15
C PHE A 209 -15.40 10.76 -14.80
N LYS A 210 -16.09 10.09 -15.69
CA LYS A 210 -17.50 9.66 -15.51
C LYS A 210 -17.53 8.14 -15.55
N GLN A 211 -18.04 7.55 -14.48
CA GLN A 211 -18.10 6.09 -14.35
C GLN A 211 -18.89 5.40 -15.46
N ASN A 212 -20.03 6.01 -15.90
CA ASN A 212 -20.92 5.45 -16.93
C ASN A 212 -21.18 3.95 -16.69
N ALA A 213 -20.85 3.10 -17.68
CA ALA A 213 -20.99 1.65 -17.62
C ALA A 213 -19.84 0.93 -16.91
N THR A 214 -18.76 1.61 -16.54
CA THR A 214 -17.63 1.01 -15.79
C THR A 214 -18.08 0.62 -14.38
N ARG A 215 -17.82 -0.62 -13.97
CA ARG A 215 -18.05 -1.09 -12.60
C ARG A 215 -16.82 -0.86 -11.76
N ILE A 216 -17.03 -0.41 -10.52
CA ILE A 216 -15.94 -0.16 -9.58
C ILE A 216 -15.92 -1.27 -8.53
N ALA A 217 -14.76 -1.91 -8.39
CA ALA A 217 -14.47 -2.85 -7.34
C ALA A 217 -13.53 -2.22 -6.32
N ALA A 218 -13.81 -2.39 -5.00
CA ALA A 218 -12.97 -1.85 -3.93
C ALA A 218 -12.60 -2.93 -2.91
N PHE A 219 -11.33 -2.96 -2.51
CA PHE A 219 -10.84 -3.84 -1.46
C PHE A 219 -10.68 -3.08 -0.13
N GLY A 220 -11.41 -3.53 0.87
CA GLY A 220 -11.41 -2.98 2.22
C GLY A 220 -12.37 -1.79 2.40
N PRO A 221 -12.81 -1.57 3.66
CA PRO A 221 -13.85 -0.58 3.98
C PRO A 221 -13.39 0.86 3.70
N THR A 222 -12.11 1.16 3.89
CA THR A 222 -11.57 2.51 3.63
C THR A 222 -11.57 2.85 2.14
N THR A 223 -11.28 1.87 1.28
CA THR A 223 -11.33 2.05 -0.18
C THR A 223 -12.78 2.16 -0.65
N ALA A 224 -13.67 1.33 -0.13
CA ALA A 224 -15.11 1.40 -0.41
C ALA A 224 -15.67 2.80 -0.10
N LYS A 225 -15.38 3.32 1.11
CA LYS A 225 -15.80 4.66 1.50
C LYS A 225 -15.19 5.76 0.61
N ALA A 226 -13.97 5.59 0.13
CA ALA A 226 -13.34 6.55 -0.80
C ALA A 226 -14.05 6.56 -2.17
N VAL A 227 -14.52 5.42 -2.67
CA VAL A 227 -15.34 5.32 -3.89
C VAL A 227 -16.63 6.12 -3.72
N GLU A 228 -17.36 5.90 -2.62
CA GLU A 228 -18.62 6.61 -2.32
C GLU A 228 -18.39 8.11 -2.15
N ASN A 229 -17.35 8.52 -1.43
CA ASN A 229 -17.02 9.94 -1.22
C ASN A 229 -16.65 10.65 -2.53
N ALA A 230 -16.15 9.92 -3.51
CA ALA A 230 -15.85 10.43 -4.84
C ALA A 230 -17.09 10.50 -5.76
N GLY A 231 -18.28 10.16 -5.25
CA GLY A 231 -19.54 10.15 -6.00
C GLY A 231 -19.65 8.99 -7.00
N LEU A 232 -18.83 7.95 -6.84
CA LEU A 232 -18.84 6.75 -7.66
C LEU A 232 -19.76 5.68 -7.07
N VAL A 233 -20.36 4.86 -7.92
CA VAL A 233 -21.13 3.69 -7.51
C VAL A 233 -20.16 2.54 -7.23
N LEU A 234 -20.22 1.99 -6.01
CA LEU A 234 -19.47 0.79 -5.63
C LEU A 234 -20.26 -0.45 -6.06
N ASP A 235 -19.78 -1.14 -7.09
CA ASP A 235 -20.45 -2.33 -7.65
C ASP A 235 -20.00 -3.63 -6.97
N ILE A 236 -18.72 -3.71 -6.60
CA ILE A 236 -18.11 -4.91 -6.07
C ILE A 236 -17.27 -4.55 -4.84
N GLN A 237 -17.69 -5.02 -3.68
CA GLN A 237 -16.92 -4.86 -2.43
C GLN A 237 -16.17 -6.15 -2.10
N ALA A 238 -14.93 -6.04 -1.64
CA ALA A 238 -14.15 -7.13 -1.07
C ALA A 238 -13.45 -6.62 0.22
N PRO A 239 -13.18 -7.48 1.20
CA PRO A 239 -13.55 -8.90 1.28
C PRO A 239 -15.05 -9.11 1.55
N LEU A 240 -15.54 -10.27 1.13
CA LEU A 240 -16.87 -10.75 1.45
C LEU A 240 -16.77 -12.05 2.27
N PRO A 241 -17.77 -12.44 3.08
CA PRO A 241 -17.70 -13.66 3.89
C PRO A 241 -17.38 -14.93 3.09
N ASN A 242 -17.92 -15.03 1.87
CA ASN A 242 -17.70 -16.15 0.93
C ASN A 242 -16.67 -15.86 -0.16
N ALA A 243 -16.07 -14.66 -0.19
CA ALA A 243 -15.04 -14.26 -1.13
C ALA A 243 -14.04 -13.28 -0.45
N PRO A 244 -13.11 -13.80 0.36
CA PRO A 244 -12.21 -12.98 1.17
C PRO A 244 -11.13 -12.25 0.35
N SER A 245 -10.99 -12.57 -0.93
CA SER A 245 -10.04 -11.91 -1.85
C SER A 245 -10.77 -11.06 -2.88
N MET A 246 -10.06 -10.07 -3.47
CA MET A 246 -10.59 -9.31 -4.60
C MET A 246 -10.93 -10.20 -5.78
N THR A 247 -10.06 -11.17 -6.11
CA THR A 247 -10.29 -12.11 -7.21
C THR A 247 -11.54 -12.97 -6.99
N GLY A 248 -11.76 -13.41 -5.74
CA GLY A 248 -12.99 -14.14 -5.40
C GLY A 248 -14.26 -13.30 -5.56
N ALA A 249 -14.23 -12.04 -5.11
CA ALA A 249 -15.37 -11.13 -5.26
C ALA A 249 -15.64 -10.80 -6.74
N LEU A 250 -14.58 -10.54 -7.52
CA LEU A 250 -14.66 -10.34 -8.96
C LEU A 250 -15.23 -11.57 -9.67
N GLU A 251 -14.81 -12.76 -9.29
CA GLU A 251 -15.30 -14.00 -9.88
C GLU A 251 -16.80 -14.20 -9.67
N LEU A 252 -17.30 -13.92 -8.47
CA LEU A 252 -18.74 -13.98 -8.17
C LEU A 252 -19.54 -13.01 -9.04
N TYR A 253 -19.03 -11.79 -9.21
CA TYR A 253 -19.68 -10.79 -10.06
C TYR A 253 -19.66 -11.20 -11.54
N ILE A 254 -18.49 -11.53 -12.07
CA ILE A 254 -18.28 -11.89 -13.49
C ILE A 254 -19.10 -13.12 -13.87
N LYS A 255 -19.12 -14.14 -13.01
CA LYS A 255 -19.94 -15.34 -13.23
C LYS A 255 -21.43 -14.99 -13.37
N LYS A 256 -21.93 -14.07 -12.53
CA LYS A 256 -23.32 -13.65 -12.57
C LYS A 256 -23.62 -12.76 -13.77
N ALA A 257 -22.73 -11.81 -14.07
CA ALA A 257 -22.87 -10.87 -15.19
C ALA A 257 -22.78 -11.55 -16.58
N ASN A 258 -21.93 -12.60 -16.71
CA ASN A 258 -21.71 -13.26 -18.00
C ASN A 258 -22.63 -14.48 -18.23
N ASN A 259 -23.39 -14.91 -17.19
CA ASN A 259 -24.39 -15.98 -17.28
C ASN A 259 -25.83 -15.45 -17.20
N ALA A 260 -26.00 -14.12 -17.17
CA ALA A 260 -27.31 -13.46 -17.11
C ALA A 260 -27.94 -13.27 -18.48
#